data_ea6bfef83fb44aac207b9ab2f9587aa7
#
_entry.id   ea6bfef83fb44aac207b9ab2f9587aa7
#
_cell.length_a   1.000
_cell.length_b   1.000
_cell.length_c   1.000
_cell.angle_alpha   90.00
_cell.angle_beta   90.00
_cell.angle_gamma   90.00
#
_symmetry.space_group_name_H-M   'P 1'
#
loop_
_entity.id
_entity.type
_entity.pdbx_description
1 polymer ?
#
loop_
_entity_poly.entity_id
_entity_poly.type
_entity_poly.pdbx_seq_one_letter_code
_entity_poly.pdbx_strand_id
1 'polypeptide(L)'
;KEFHKVAIKNKKILRFGDGKDELEYKIASCCNPIPGDDVFGFITIEDGIKVHSYNCPNSIRLKTNFNYRTIEAHWINIEDLDFSAIIEIKGIDSTGIVNQITKIISNDMSVEMESINFKSTDGYFSGKVDIMVKNKIHIKKLIERLKKIDGVKKVERKLKS
;
A
#
# COMPACT_ATOMS: atom_id res chain seq x y z
N LYS A 1 -6.35 -10.16 -12.95
CA LYS A 1 -5.51 -8.98 -12.65
C LYS A 1 -6.06 -7.68 -13.23
N GLU A 2 -6.56 -7.69 -14.46
CA GLU A 2 -7.19 -6.51 -15.06
C GLU A 2 -8.57 -6.21 -14.46
N PHE A 3 -9.30 -7.22 -14.02
CA PHE A 3 -10.64 -7.06 -13.44
C PHE A 3 -10.63 -6.21 -12.18
N HIS A 4 -9.67 -6.40 -11.28
CA HIS A 4 -9.58 -5.63 -10.05
C HIS A 4 -9.20 -4.16 -10.32
N LYS A 5 -8.30 -3.92 -11.25
CA LYS A 5 -7.91 -2.56 -11.65
C LYS A 5 -9.06 -1.80 -12.32
N VAL A 6 -9.86 -2.50 -13.11
CA VAL A 6 -11.03 -1.91 -13.79
C VAL A 6 -12.15 -1.64 -12.80
N ALA A 7 -12.40 -2.54 -11.86
CA ALA A 7 -13.42 -2.33 -10.81
C ALA A 7 -13.09 -1.12 -9.93
N ILE A 8 -11.83 -0.95 -9.57
CA ILE A 8 -11.39 0.22 -8.79
C ILE A 8 -11.52 1.52 -9.60
N LYS A 9 -11.26 1.49 -10.89
CA LYS A 9 -11.40 2.68 -11.74
C LYS A 9 -12.84 3.18 -11.87
N ASN A 10 -13.81 2.28 -11.83
CA ASN A 10 -15.22 2.61 -12.05
C ASN A 10 -16.00 2.82 -10.75
N LYS A 11 -15.42 2.47 -9.60
CA LYS A 11 -16.07 2.59 -8.29
C LYS A 11 -15.44 3.72 -7.51
N LYS A 12 -16.25 4.66 -7.04
CA LYS A 12 -15.76 5.72 -6.15
C LYS A 12 -15.51 5.15 -4.76
N ILE A 13 -14.26 5.22 -4.33
CA ILE A 13 -13.79 4.69 -3.04
C ILE A 13 -13.38 5.79 -2.07
N LEU A 14 -13.49 7.05 -2.46
CA LEU A 14 -13.14 8.19 -1.62
C LEU A 14 -14.23 9.26 -1.71
N ARG A 15 -14.52 9.85 -0.56
CA ARG A 15 -15.42 10.98 -0.40
C ARG A 15 -14.63 12.15 0.18
N PHE A 16 -14.94 13.38 -0.23
CA PHE A 16 -14.21 14.56 0.17
C PHE A 16 -15.11 15.55 0.93
N GLY A 17 -14.55 16.18 1.95
CA GLY A 17 -15.23 17.20 2.74
C GLY A 17 -16.56 16.72 3.32
N ASP A 18 -17.60 17.54 3.20
CA ASP A 18 -18.91 17.33 3.81
C ASP A 18 -19.84 16.41 3.00
N GLY A 19 -19.30 15.49 2.21
CA GLY A 19 -20.10 14.51 1.50
C GLY A 19 -20.29 14.74 0.02
N LYS A 20 -19.42 15.49 -0.62
CA LYS A 20 -19.41 15.65 -2.07
C LYS A 20 -18.73 14.44 -2.72
N ASP A 21 -19.54 13.46 -3.11
CA ASP A 21 -19.08 12.19 -3.66
C ASP A 21 -18.72 12.27 -5.14
N GLU A 22 -19.01 13.38 -5.81
CA GLU A 22 -18.92 13.49 -7.26
C GLU A 22 -17.63 14.13 -7.77
N LEU A 23 -16.71 14.44 -6.86
CA LEU A 23 -15.43 15.03 -7.27
C LEU A 23 -14.52 13.96 -7.87
N GLU A 24 -13.95 14.29 -9.01
CA GLU A 24 -12.95 13.41 -9.64
C GLU A 24 -11.63 13.47 -8.89
N TYR A 25 -10.99 12.31 -8.79
CA TYR A 25 -9.73 12.21 -8.06
C TYR A 25 -8.83 11.14 -8.66
N LYS A 26 -7.56 11.22 -8.31
CA LYS A 26 -6.56 10.19 -8.59
C LYS A 26 -5.80 9.86 -7.31
N ILE A 27 -5.48 8.59 -7.12
CA ILE A 27 -4.58 8.17 -6.05
C ILE A 27 -3.16 8.54 -6.44
N ALA A 28 -2.45 9.24 -5.55
CA ALA A 28 -1.08 9.67 -5.82
C ALA A 28 -0.15 8.47 -5.92
N SER A 29 0.63 8.39 -7.00
CA SER A 29 1.57 7.30 -7.23
C SER A 29 2.77 7.32 -6.29
N CYS A 30 3.08 8.47 -5.68
CA CYS A 30 4.22 8.61 -4.77
C CYS A 30 4.03 7.89 -3.44
N CYS A 31 2.80 7.56 -3.04
CA CYS A 31 2.53 6.89 -1.76
C CYS A 31 1.51 5.76 -1.87
N ASN A 32 0.72 5.75 -2.91
CA ASN A 32 -0.29 4.72 -3.18
C ASN A 32 -1.05 4.26 -1.93
N PRO A 33 -1.83 5.15 -1.29
CA PRO A 33 -2.54 4.78 -0.06
C PRO A 33 -3.59 3.69 -0.27
N ILE A 34 -3.83 2.95 0.79
CA ILE A 34 -4.85 1.89 0.86
C ILE A 34 -5.81 2.17 2.01
N PRO A 35 -7.00 1.54 2.03
CA PRO A 35 -7.94 1.73 3.14
C PRO A 35 -7.30 1.48 4.50
N GLY A 36 -7.61 2.35 5.45
CA GLY A 36 -6.99 2.38 6.76
C GLY A 36 -5.84 3.37 6.87
N ASP A 37 -5.22 3.77 5.77
CA ASP A 37 -4.26 4.86 5.77
C ASP A 37 -4.98 6.19 5.97
N ASP A 38 -4.38 7.07 6.75
CA ASP A 38 -4.85 8.45 6.86
C ASP A 38 -4.50 9.19 5.58
N VAL A 39 -5.50 9.74 4.93
CA VAL A 39 -5.37 10.36 3.61
C VAL A 39 -5.98 11.75 3.58
N PHE A 40 -5.52 12.55 2.63
CA PHE A 40 -6.11 13.85 2.31
C PHE A 40 -6.11 14.06 0.80
N GLY A 41 -7.05 14.87 0.33
CA GLY A 41 -7.06 15.31 -1.05
C GLY A 41 -6.27 16.60 -1.21
N PHE A 42 -5.51 16.69 -2.28
CA PHE A 42 -4.82 17.92 -2.68
C PHE A 42 -5.40 18.39 -4.01
N ILE A 43 -5.93 19.61 -4.02
CA ILE A 43 -6.56 20.20 -5.20
C ILE A 43 -5.47 20.67 -6.13
N THR A 44 -5.33 19.98 -7.28
CA THR A 44 -4.37 20.34 -8.31
C THR A 44 -4.99 21.31 -9.32
N ILE A 45 -4.15 21.97 -10.11
CA ILE A 45 -4.62 22.90 -11.12
C ILE A 45 -5.18 22.16 -12.34
N GLU A 46 -4.57 21.04 -12.73
CA GLU A 46 -4.89 20.36 -14.00
C GLU A 46 -5.59 19.01 -13.84
N ASP A 47 -5.30 18.27 -12.74
CA ASP A 47 -5.69 16.86 -12.59
C ASP A 47 -6.81 16.62 -11.57
N GLY A 48 -7.51 17.65 -11.13
CA GLY A 48 -8.51 17.52 -10.08
C GLY A 48 -7.85 17.26 -8.72
N ILE A 49 -8.42 16.33 -7.95
CA ILE A 49 -7.93 16.03 -6.62
C ILE A 49 -6.94 14.85 -6.67
N LYS A 50 -5.75 15.02 -6.09
CA LYS A 50 -4.81 13.92 -5.84
C LYS A 50 -4.85 13.52 -4.38
N VAL A 51 -5.02 12.24 -4.13
CA VAL A 51 -5.12 11.69 -2.77
C VAL A 51 -3.77 11.18 -2.32
N HIS A 52 -3.25 11.77 -1.24
CA HIS A 52 -1.98 11.42 -0.63
C HIS A 52 -2.18 10.82 0.75
N SER A 53 -1.26 9.94 1.15
CA SER A 53 -1.14 9.52 2.53
C SER A 53 -0.45 10.62 3.35
N TYR A 54 -0.85 10.81 4.60
CA TYR A 54 -0.14 11.70 5.53
C TYR A 54 1.31 11.28 5.76
N ASN A 55 1.62 10.01 5.59
CA ASN A 55 2.98 9.48 5.73
C ASN A 55 3.84 9.64 4.48
N CYS A 56 3.28 10.17 3.40
CA CYS A 56 4.03 10.41 2.18
C CYS A 56 5.03 11.56 2.40
N PRO A 57 6.31 11.39 2.00
CA PRO A 57 7.29 12.48 2.14
C PRO A 57 6.86 13.77 1.45
N ASN A 58 6.13 13.68 0.35
CA ASN A 58 5.63 14.85 -0.37
C ASN A 58 4.49 15.57 0.36
N SER A 59 3.79 14.88 1.25
CA SER A 59 2.62 15.45 1.93
C SER A 59 2.98 16.55 2.91
N ILE A 60 4.14 16.44 3.56
CA ILE A 60 4.61 17.46 4.51
C ILE A 60 4.76 18.81 3.79
N ARG A 61 5.40 18.81 2.63
CA ARG A 61 5.60 20.03 1.83
C ARG A 61 4.27 20.60 1.34
N LEU A 62 3.37 19.74 0.86
CA LEU A 62 2.07 20.17 0.37
C LEU A 62 1.23 20.80 1.48
N LYS A 63 1.22 20.22 2.66
CA LYS A 63 0.47 20.73 3.80
C LYS A 63 1.09 22.00 4.36
N THR A 64 2.41 22.08 4.42
CA THR A 64 3.11 23.24 4.96
C THR A 64 2.95 24.47 4.06
N ASN A 65 3.14 24.29 2.75
CA ASN A 65 3.17 25.40 1.81
C ASN A 65 1.81 25.72 1.17
N PHE A 66 0.93 24.71 1.07
CA PHE A 66 -0.33 24.82 0.32
C PHE A 66 -1.52 24.23 1.10
N ASN A 67 -1.55 24.45 2.40
CA ASN A 67 -2.60 23.87 3.25
C ASN A 67 -4.02 24.27 2.79
N TYR A 68 -4.16 25.45 2.23
CA TYR A 68 -5.45 25.93 1.69
C TYR A 68 -5.96 25.15 0.49
N ARG A 69 -5.13 24.30 -0.09
CA ARG A 69 -5.50 23.42 -1.21
C ARG A 69 -5.76 21.98 -0.76
N THR A 70 -5.75 21.71 0.53
CA THR A 70 -6.04 20.39 1.07
C THR A 70 -7.51 20.24 1.45
N ILE A 71 -8.03 19.03 1.30
CA ILE A 71 -9.41 18.71 1.65
C ILE A 71 -9.43 17.35 2.35
N GLU A 72 -10.31 17.17 3.33
CA GLU A 72 -10.46 15.88 3.99
C GLU A 72 -10.92 14.80 3.00
N ALA A 73 -10.36 13.61 3.15
CA ALA A 73 -10.72 12.45 2.33
C ALA A 73 -11.08 11.27 3.25
N HIS A 74 -12.14 10.57 2.88
CA HIS A 74 -12.66 9.43 3.63
C HIS A 74 -12.86 8.23 2.71
N TRP A 75 -12.41 7.05 3.16
CA TRP A 75 -12.63 5.81 2.42
C TRP A 75 -14.09 5.41 2.46
N ILE A 76 -14.64 5.05 1.31
CA ILE A 76 -16.02 4.56 1.16
C ILE A 76 -16.04 3.40 0.16
N ASN A 77 -17.08 2.58 0.22
CA ASN A 77 -17.35 1.51 -0.77
C ASN A 77 -16.17 0.58 -1.02
N ILE A 78 -15.40 0.27 0.03
CA ILE A 78 -14.18 -0.52 -0.07
C ILE A 78 -14.39 -2.02 0.18
N GLU A 79 -15.60 -2.43 0.53
CA GLU A 79 -15.92 -3.84 0.79
C GLU A 79 -15.68 -4.67 -0.48
N ASP A 80 -15.09 -5.85 -0.27
CA ASP A 80 -14.78 -6.82 -1.35
C ASP A 80 -13.77 -6.35 -2.39
N LEU A 81 -13.07 -5.26 -2.12
CA LEU A 81 -11.98 -4.79 -2.97
C LEU A 81 -10.62 -5.17 -2.39
N ASP A 82 -9.68 -5.42 -3.29
CA ASP A 82 -8.27 -5.64 -2.95
C ASP A 82 -7.43 -4.47 -3.45
N PHE A 83 -6.41 -4.12 -2.68
CA PHE A 83 -5.54 -2.98 -2.95
C PHE A 83 -4.09 -3.39 -3.02
N SER A 84 -3.35 -2.83 -3.97
CA SER A 84 -1.94 -3.11 -4.16
C SER A 84 -1.10 -2.46 -3.06
N ALA A 85 -0.17 -3.21 -2.50
CA ALA A 85 0.80 -2.71 -1.55
C ALA A 85 2.14 -3.40 -1.75
N ILE A 86 3.21 -2.80 -1.24
CA ILE A 86 4.57 -3.32 -1.36
C ILE A 86 5.13 -3.56 0.03
N ILE A 87 5.71 -4.74 0.25
CA ILE A 87 6.48 -5.04 1.45
C ILE A 87 7.93 -5.32 1.09
N GLU A 88 8.83 -4.90 1.96
CA GLU A 88 10.25 -5.22 1.87
C GLU A 88 10.64 -6.09 3.04
N ILE A 89 11.36 -7.18 2.75
CA ILE A 89 11.77 -8.19 3.73
C ILE A 89 13.28 -8.32 3.65
N LYS A 90 13.94 -8.22 4.80
CA LYS A 90 15.39 -8.39 4.92
C LYS A 90 15.72 -9.39 6.01
N GLY A 91 16.78 -10.14 5.80
CA GLY A 91 17.22 -11.09 6.78
C GLY A 91 18.47 -11.85 6.39
N ILE A 92 18.73 -12.94 7.12
CA ILE A 92 19.86 -13.83 6.88
C ILE A 92 19.48 -14.84 5.80
N ASP A 93 20.31 -14.92 4.76
CA ASP A 93 20.10 -15.88 3.68
C ASP A 93 20.34 -17.31 4.20
N SER A 94 19.30 -18.12 4.11
CA SER A 94 19.38 -19.53 4.51
C SER A 94 18.53 -20.37 3.55
N THR A 95 18.88 -21.65 3.45
CA THR A 95 18.15 -22.58 2.59
C THR A 95 16.69 -22.65 3.02
N GLY A 96 15.79 -22.42 2.03
CA GLY A 96 14.35 -22.53 2.24
C GLY A 96 13.66 -21.31 2.82
N ILE A 97 14.38 -20.21 3.14
CA ILE A 97 13.75 -19.04 3.73
C ILE A 97 12.75 -18.37 2.78
N VAL A 98 13.07 -18.29 1.49
CA VAL A 98 12.14 -17.74 0.49
C VAL A 98 10.88 -18.59 0.38
N ASN A 99 11.02 -19.91 0.43
CA ASN A 99 9.87 -20.81 0.44
C ASN A 99 8.98 -20.63 1.67
N GLN A 100 9.57 -20.42 2.84
CA GLN A 100 8.80 -20.14 4.07
C GLN A 100 8.04 -18.82 3.93
N ILE A 101 8.68 -17.79 3.42
CA ILE A 101 8.04 -16.47 3.21
C ILE A 101 6.87 -16.58 2.25
N THR A 102 7.07 -17.20 1.08
CA THR A 102 6.02 -17.30 0.06
C THR A 102 4.87 -18.20 0.51
N LYS A 103 5.16 -19.25 1.25
CA LYS A 103 4.14 -20.13 1.84
C LYS A 103 3.25 -19.39 2.82
N ILE A 104 3.82 -18.58 3.69
CA ILE A 104 3.05 -17.78 4.64
C ILE A 104 2.16 -16.78 3.91
N ILE A 105 2.70 -16.08 2.94
CA ILE A 105 1.92 -15.09 2.17
C ILE A 105 0.77 -15.77 1.43
N SER A 106 1.06 -16.79 0.63
CA SER A 106 0.06 -17.40 -0.26
C SER A 106 -0.88 -18.36 0.45
N ASN A 107 -0.34 -19.22 1.33
CA ASN A 107 -1.14 -20.30 1.92
C ASN A 107 -1.71 -19.91 3.28
N ASP A 108 -0.86 -19.50 4.22
CA ASP A 108 -1.31 -19.23 5.59
C ASP A 108 -2.14 -17.97 5.68
N MET A 109 -1.79 -16.93 4.94
CA MET A 109 -2.48 -15.65 4.95
C MET A 109 -3.40 -15.45 3.75
N SER A 110 -3.35 -16.35 2.77
CA SER A 110 -4.17 -16.27 1.55
C SER A 110 -4.05 -14.92 0.83
N VAL A 111 -2.85 -14.36 0.80
CA VAL A 111 -2.57 -13.09 0.16
C VAL A 111 -2.03 -13.35 -1.25
N GLU A 112 -2.64 -12.69 -2.25
CA GLU A 112 -2.17 -12.77 -3.62
C GLU A 112 -0.89 -11.97 -3.78
N MET A 113 0.14 -12.60 -4.38
CA MET A 113 1.39 -11.94 -4.76
C MET A 113 1.33 -11.60 -6.25
N GLU A 114 1.57 -10.33 -6.59
CA GLU A 114 1.64 -9.91 -7.98
C GLU A 114 3.05 -10.00 -8.54
N SER A 115 4.05 -9.69 -7.74
CA SER A 115 5.45 -9.83 -8.12
C SER A 115 6.30 -10.11 -6.90
N ILE A 116 7.45 -10.72 -7.13
CA ILE A 116 8.39 -11.08 -6.08
C ILE A 116 9.81 -10.92 -6.63
N ASN A 117 10.68 -10.29 -5.85
CA ASN A 117 12.08 -10.10 -6.22
C ASN A 117 12.95 -10.24 -4.97
N PHE A 118 13.78 -11.28 -4.93
CA PHE A 118 14.74 -11.51 -3.85
C PHE A 118 16.16 -11.47 -4.38
N LYS A 119 17.04 -10.82 -3.62
CA LYS A 119 18.47 -10.75 -3.90
C LYS A 119 19.24 -11.19 -2.67
N SER A 120 20.26 -12.02 -2.88
CA SER A 120 21.17 -12.47 -1.83
C SER A 120 22.54 -11.85 -2.04
N THR A 121 23.12 -11.26 -0.99
CA THR A 121 24.45 -10.64 -1.02
C THR A 121 25.12 -10.85 0.34
N ASP A 122 26.31 -11.44 0.34
CA ASP A 122 27.15 -11.62 1.54
C ASP A 122 26.42 -12.27 2.72
N GLY A 123 25.63 -13.32 2.46
CA GLY A 123 24.93 -14.05 3.48
C GLY A 123 23.64 -13.41 3.97
N TYR A 124 23.23 -12.30 3.36
CA TYR A 124 21.97 -11.63 3.64
C TYR A 124 21.06 -11.65 2.43
N PHE A 125 19.76 -11.57 2.65
CA PHE A 125 18.80 -11.40 1.56
C PHE A 125 18.03 -10.10 1.72
N SER A 126 17.58 -9.56 0.62
CA SER A 126 16.64 -8.45 0.55
C SER A 126 15.59 -8.79 -0.50
N GLY A 127 14.32 -8.66 -0.14
CA GLY A 127 13.23 -8.98 -1.05
C GLY A 127 12.16 -7.90 -1.06
N LYS A 128 11.56 -7.70 -2.23
CA LYS A 128 10.36 -6.88 -2.41
C LYS A 128 9.26 -7.76 -2.96
N VAL A 129 8.07 -7.64 -2.37
CA VAL A 129 6.89 -8.39 -2.80
C VAL A 129 5.74 -7.40 -3.00
N ASP A 130 5.17 -7.43 -4.19
CA ASP A 130 3.94 -6.70 -4.48
C ASP A 130 2.76 -7.62 -4.17
N ILE A 131 1.88 -7.17 -3.30
CA ILE A 131 0.78 -7.96 -2.77
C ILE A 131 -0.55 -7.24 -2.94
N MET A 132 -1.63 -8.01 -2.89
CA MET A 132 -2.99 -7.48 -2.84
C MET A 132 -3.56 -7.70 -1.45
N VAL A 133 -3.95 -6.62 -0.78
CA VAL A 133 -4.48 -6.64 0.60
C VAL A 133 -5.79 -5.88 0.69
N LYS A 134 -6.56 -6.16 1.73
CA LYS A 134 -7.85 -5.52 1.97
C LYS A 134 -7.72 -4.10 2.54
N ASN A 135 -6.75 -3.91 3.45
CA ASN A 135 -6.60 -2.65 4.17
C ASN A 135 -5.28 -2.66 4.96
N LYS A 136 -5.03 -1.57 5.67
CA LYS A 136 -3.83 -1.40 6.51
C LYS A 136 -3.73 -2.46 7.61
N ILE A 137 -4.84 -2.86 8.22
CA ILE A 137 -4.85 -3.89 9.27
C ILE A 137 -4.41 -5.24 8.70
N HIS A 138 -4.89 -5.58 7.51
CA HIS A 138 -4.54 -6.83 6.81
C HIS A 138 -3.03 -6.91 6.53
N ILE A 139 -2.44 -5.84 5.98
CA ILE A 139 -1.00 -5.82 5.73
C ILE A 139 -0.18 -5.85 7.01
N LYS A 140 -0.65 -5.21 8.08
CA LYS A 140 0.01 -5.23 9.37
C LYS A 140 0.06 -6.63 9.96
N LYS A 141 -1.02 -7.39 9.88
CA LYS A 141 -1.05 -8.79 10.31
C LYS A 141 -0.07 -9.66 9.53
N LEU A 142 0.00 -9.45 8.21
CA LEU A 142 0.96 -10.16 7.37
C LEU A 142 2.40 -9.83 7.78
N ILE A 143 2.72 -8.58 8.00
CA ILE A 143 4.05 -8.14 8.43
C ILE A 143 4.42 -8.80 9.78
N GLU A 144 3.52 -8.80 10.74
CA GLU A 144 3.75 -9.41 12.04
C GLU A 144 4.02 -10.92 11.93
N ARG A 145 3.29 -11.59 11.04
CA ARG A 145 3.46 -13.02 10.80
C ARG A 145 4.81 -13.34 10.16
N LEU A 146 5.23 -12.52 9.19
CA LEU A 146 6.52 -12.71 8.52
C LEU A 146 7.71 -12.45 9.44
N LYS A 147 7.57 -11.52 10.37
CA LYS A 147 8.62 -11.24 11.37
C LYS A 147 8.93 -12.41 12.28
N LYS A 148 8.03 -13.37 12.42
CA LYS A 148 8.22 -14.56 13.26
C LYS A 148 9.05 -15.65 12.58
N ILE A 149 9.34 -15.54 11.30
CA ILE A 149 10.17 -16.50 10.57
C ILE A 149 11.62 -16.37 11.07
N ASP A 150 12.23 -17.49 11.43
CA ASP A 150 13.65 -17.55 11.81
C ASP A 150 14.51 -17.04 10.65
N GLY A 151 15.39 -16.08 10.93
CA GLY A 151 16.26 -15.47 9.94
C GLY A 151 15.72 -14.18 9.32
N VAL A 152 14.42 -13.92 9.43
CA VAL A 152 13.85 -12.62 9.01
C VAL A 152 14.18 -11.57 10.07
N LYS A 153 14.83 -10.49 9.65
CA LYS A 153 15.29 -9.42 10.55
C LYS A 153 14.46 -8.16 10.46
N LYS A 154 13.92 -7.87 9.29
CA LYS A 154 13.12 -6.66 9.07
C LYS A 154 12.04 -6.92 8.03
N VAL A 155 10.83 -6.50 8.34
CA VAL A 155 9.70 -6.49 7.40
C VAL A 155 9.02 -5.15 7.53
N GLU A 156 8.91 -4.42 6.43
CA GLU A 156 8.25 -3.13 6.43
C GLU A 156 7.46 -2.90 5.14
N ARG A 157 6.41 -2.10 5.24
CA ARG A 157 5.68 -1.64 4.08
C ARG A 157 6.45 -0.51 3.41
N LYS A 158 6.55 -0.55 2.10
CA LYS A 158 7.06 0.56 1.28
C LYS A 158 5.89 1.28 0.64
N LEU A 159 5.87 2.61 0.70
CA LEU A 159 4.81 3.40 0.07
C LEU A 159 4.97 3.43 -1.45
N LYS A 160 6.21 3.32 -1.93
CA LYS A 160 6.53 3.28 -3.35
C LYS A 160 7.75 2.40 -3.59
N SER A 161 7.74 1.70 -4.72
CA SER A 161 8.88 0.92 -5.19
C SER A 161 10.06 1.81 -5.63
#